data_990a36b51e52cd77b596d06b4383aebd
#
_entry.id   990a36b51e52cd77b596d06b4383aebd
#
_cell.length_a   1.000
_cell.length_b   1.000
_cell.length_c   1.000
_cell.angle_alpha   90.00
_cell.angle_beta   90.00
_cell.angle_gamma   90.00
#
_symmetry.space_group_name_H-M   'P 1'
#
loop_
_entity.id
_entity.type
_entity.pdbx_description
1 polymer ?
#
loop_
_entity_poly.entity_id
_entity_poly.type
_entity_poly.pdbx_seq_one_letter_code
_entity_poly.pdbx_strand_id
1 'polypeptide(L)'
;DIAKLPIMIDSSKWEILVAGLKSVQGKCIVNSISLKEGEEVFIEQAKTIKKFGAATIVMAFDEKGQADTYQRRIDICKRSYDILVNVVDFKPQDIVFDPNIFPVATGIEEHKTYAVDFFKATNWITQNLPYANVSGGVSNVSFSFRGNNTVREAMHSVFLYHAIKNGMRMGIVNPSLLEIYDDIPIELLEYVEDVILDRREDATERLLEYAENVNNSSSKEEKKEEWRDFDLQKRITHSLVK
;
A
#
# COMPACT_ATOMS: atom_id res chain seq x y z
N ASP A 1 24.49 -5.80 -12.08
CA ASP A 1 24.13 -5.72 -13.50
C ASP A 1 22.68 -6.13 -13.83
N ILE A 2 21.90 -6.59 -12.87
CA ILE A 2 20.53 -7.08 -13.09
C ILE A 2 19.51 -5.98 -12.84
N ALA A 3 19.61 -5.25 -11.74
CA ALA A 3 18.66 -4.19 -11.41
C ALA A 3 19.14 -2.84 -11.98
N LYS A 4 18.38 -2.30 -12.93
CA LYS A 4 18.62 -0.97 -13.52
C LYS A 4 17.78 0.14 -12.89
N LEU A 5 16.82 -0.23 -12.05
CA LEU A 5 15.94 0.69 -11.33
C LEU A 5 16.36 0.79 -9.86
N PRO A 6 16.02 1.87 -9.18
CA PRO A 6 16.22 1.98 -7.74
C PRO A 6 15.58 0.82 -6.99
N ILE A 7 16.31 0.26 -6.03
CA ILE A 7 15.83 -0.85 -5.20
C ILE A 7 15.21 -0.29 -3.93
N MET A 8 14.06 -0.82 -3.54
CA MET A 8 13.48 -0.60 -2.21
C MET A 8 13.87 -1.76 -1.31
N ILE A 9 14.52 -1.44 -0.19
CA ILE A 9 14.88 -2.39 0.86
C ILE A 9 13.72 -2.42 1.84
N ASP A 10 13.05 -3.56 1.94
CA ASP A 10 11.83 -3.74 2.72
C ASP A 10 12.03 -4.77 3.83
N SER A 11 11.94 -4.33 5.07
CA SER A 11 11.99 -5.20 6.26
C SER A 11 11.42 -4.50 7.49
N SER A 12 10.80 -5.28 8.38
CA SER A 12 10.41 -4.82 9.72
C SER A 12 11.58 -4.80 10.71
N LYS A 13 12.76 -5.35 10.35
CA LYS A 13 13.93 -5.47 11.21
C LYS A 13 15.00 -4.49 10.78
N TRP A 14 15.41 -3.62 11.69
CA TRP A 14 16.40 -2.58 11.42
C TRP A 14 17.75 -3.12 10.93
N GLU A 15 18.26 -4.19 11.56
CA GLU A 15 19.51 -4.80 11.16
C GLU A 15 19.51 -5.32 9.72
N ILE A 16 18.35 -5.77 9.22
CA ILE A 16 18.19 -6.21 7.82
C ILE A 16 18.21 -5.01 6.88
N LEU A 17 17.54 -3.91 7.25
CA LEU A 17 17.58 -2.68 6.47
C LEU A 17 19.02 -2.16 6.35
N VAL A 18 19.81 -2.17 7.44
CA VAL A 18 21.21 -1.77 7.43
C VAL A 18 22.08 -2.70 6.58
N ALA A 19 21.84 -4.02 6.64
CA ALA A 19 22.54 -4.98 5.78
C ALA A 19 22.23 -4.72 4.30
N GLY A 20 20.97 -4.47 3.97
CA GLY A 20 20.54 -4.08 2.62
C GLY A 20 21.20 -2.79 2.13
N LEU A 21 21.25 -1.74 2.98
CA LEU A 21 21.93 -0.47 2.67
C LEU A 21 23.41 -0.65 2.32
N LYS A 22 24.10 -1.59 2.97
CA LYS A 22 25.51 -1.91 2.69
C LYS A 22 25.69 -2.69 1.39
N SER A 23 24.67 -3.34 0.90
CA SER A 23 24.74 -4.24 -0.26
C SER A 23 24.26 -3.62 -1.57
N VAL A 24 23.42 -2.59 -1.51
CA VAL A 24 22.83 -1.96 -2.70
C VAL A 24 23.78 -0.91 -3.27
N GLN A 25 23.92 -0.91 -4.61
CA GLN A 25 24.66 0.11 -5.34
C GLN A 25 23.72 1.22 -5.83
N GLY A 26 24.14 2.47 -5.66
CA GLY A 26 23.36 3.64 -6.07
C GLY A 26 22.31 4.04 -5.04
N LYS A 27 21.41 4.96 -5.44
CA LYS A 27 20.37 5.46 -4.56
C LYS A 27 19.26 4.43 -4.41
N CYS A 28 19.00 4.02 -3.19
CA CYS A 28 17.92 3.10 -2.82
C CYS A 28 16.89 3.79 -1.92
N ILE A 29 15.83 3.09 -1.61
CA ILE A 29 14.77 3.53 -0.70
C ILE A 29 14.67 2.52 0.44
N VAL A 30 14.56 2.99 1.67
CA VAL A 30 14.32 2.14 2.86
C VAL A 30 12.84 2.14 3.19
N ASN A 31 12.24 0.98 3.31
CA ASN A 31 10.88 0.77 3.79
C ASN A 31 10.92 -0.06 5.07
N SER A 32 10.67 0.52 6.21
CA SER A 32 10.35 1.89 6.57
C SER A 32 10.92 2.25 7.94
N ILE A 33 10.86 3.53 8.30
CA ILE A 33 11.06 4.01 9.67
C ILE A 33 9.80 4.70 10.18
N SER A 34 9.68 4.85 11.50
CA SER A 34 8.53 5.51 12.12
C SER A 34 8.86 5.98 13.53
N LEU A 35 7.98 6.77 14.13
CA LEU A 35 8.05 7.22 15.53
C LEU A 35 7.57 6.16 16.55
N LYS A 36 7.31 4.93 16.12
CA LYS A 36 6.82 3.85 16.98
C LYS A 36 7.68 3.61 18.22
N GLU A 37 9.00 3.62 18.05
CA GLU A 37 9.99 3.39 19.11
C GLU A 37 10.48 4.72 19.74
N GLY A 38 9.82 5.85 19.44
CA GLY A 38 10.18 7.17 19.92
C GLY A 38 11.14 7.95 19.01
N GLU A 39 11.32 9.23 19.35
CA GLU A 39 12.10 10.17 18.53
C GLU A 39 13.59 9.84 18.46
N GLU A 40 14.20 9.38 19.55
CA GLU A 40 15.64 9.11 19.60
C GLU A 40 16.01 8.01 18.58
N VAL A 41 15.27 6.89 18.59
CA VAL A 41 15.45 5.78 17.67
C VAL A 41 15.21 6.23 16.22
N PHE A 42 14.13 7.00 15.98
CA PHE A 42 13.79 7.54 14.68
C PHE A 42 14.91 8.43 14.12
N ILE A 43 15.47 9.32 14.95
CA ILE A 43 16.58 10.21 14.55
C ILE A 43 17.84 9.41 14.21
N GLU A 44 18.20 8.39 15.01
CA GLU A 44 19.37 7.55 14.75
C GLU A 44 19.22 6.74 13.45
N GLN A 45 18.05 6.16 13.22
CA GLN A 45 17.72 5.45 11.98
C GLN A 45 17.82 6.39 10.78
N ALA A 46 17.23 7.57 10.87
CA ALA A 46 17.26 8.57 9.81
C ALA A 46 18.69 9.06 9.51
N LYS A 47 19.51 9.32 10.53
CA LYS A 47 20.93 9.68 10.36
C LYS A 47 21.71 8.58 9.64
N THR A 48 21.40 7.32 9.95
CA THR A 48 22.04 6.18 9.29
C THR A 48 21.66 6.12 7.82
N ILE A 49 20.37 6.21 7.50
CA ILE A 49 19.85 6.20 6.12
C ILE A 49 20.46 7.36 5.32
N LYS A 50 20.53 8.57 5.91
CA LYS A 50 21.15 9.75 5.32
C LYS A 50 22.62 9.52 4.95
N LYS A 51 23.41 8.84 5.81
CA LYS A 51 24.82 8.51 5.53
C LYS A 51 25.00 7.65 4.28
N PHE A 52 24.03 6.77 3.99
CA PHE A 52 24.04 5.97 2.76
C PHE A 52 23.46 6.70 1.55
N GLY A 53 22.93 7.92 1.71
CA GLY A 53 22.33 8.70 0.63
C GLY A 53 21.01 8.14 0.13
N ALA A 54 20.36 7.26 0.90
CA ALA A 54 19.10 6.64 0.56
C ALA A 54 17.92 7.57 0.86
N ALA A 55 16.80 7.35 0.13
CA ALA A 55 15.48 7.87 0.49
C ALA A 55 14.81 6.92 1.51
N THR A 56 13.76 7.39 2.17
CA THR A 56 13.06 6.58 3.17
C THR A 56 11.55 6.72 3.09
N ILE A 57 10.86 5.60 3.26
CA ILE A 57 9.44 5.58 3.60
C ILE A 57 9.31 5.88 5.10
N VAL A 58 8.43 6.80 5.45
CA VAL A 58 8.11 7.17 6.83
C VAL A 58 6.64 6.84 7.07
N MET A 59 6.39 5.82 7.88
CA MET A 59 5.02 5.43 8.20
C MET A 59 4.41 6.40 9.22
N ALA A 60 3.13 6.73 9.04
CA ALA A 60 2.34 7.46 10.02
C ALA A 60 2.01 6.55 11.22
N PHE A 61 3.02 6.31 12.04
CA PHE A 61 3.02 5.42 13.19
C PHE A 61 3.83 6.05 14.31
N ASP A 62 3.20 6.34 15.42
CA ASP A 62 3.84 6.89 16.61
C ASP A 62 3.77 5.92 17.80
N GLU A 63 4.18 6.39 18.96
CA GLU A 63 4.19 5.63 20.22
C GLU A 63 2.80 5.13 20.66
N LYS A 64 1.72 5.70 20.10
CA LYS A 64 0.33 5.32 20.37
C LYS A 64 -0.22 4.31 19.35
N GLY A 65 0.52 4.01 18.29
CA GLY A 65 0.11 3.09 17.24
C GLY A 65 -0.01 3.75 15.87
N GLN A 66 -0.47 2.96 14.89
CA GLN A 66 -0.70 3.45 13.53
C GLN A 66 -1.80 4.52 13.50
N ALA A 67 -1.61 5.51 12.64
CA ALA A 67 -2.62 6.54 12.41
C ALA A 67 -3.76 5.97 11.57
N ASP A 68 -4.94 5.95 12.11
CA ASP A 68 -6.19 5.49 11.50
C ASP A 68 -7.10 6.63 11.04
N THR A 69 -7.05 7.79 11.70
CA THR A 69 -7.83 8.98 11.36
C THR A 69 -7.04 9.98 10.53
N TYR A 70 -7.74 10.83 9.76
CA TYR A 70 -7.12 11.92 9.01
C TYR A 70 -6.21 12.79 9.89
N GLN A 71 -6.69 13.22 11.06
CA GLN A 71 -5.94 14.12 11.93
C GLN A 71 -4.65 13.48 12.43
N ARG A 72 -4.69 12.24 12.91
CA ARG A 72 -3.48 11.54 13.34
C ARG A 72 -2.46 11.35 12.22
N ARG A 73 -2.94 11.07 10.98
CA ARG A 73 -2.05 10.94 9.82
C ARG A 73 -1.26 12.21 9.57
N ILE A 74 -1.93 13.36 9.52
CA ILE A 74 -1.24 14.64 9.26
C ILE A 74 -0.36 15.07 10.43
N ASP A 75 -0.78 14.87 11.67
CA ASP A 75 0.01 15.25 12.85
C ASP A 75 1.32 14.45 12.94
N ILE A 76 1.26 13.12 12.73
CA ILE A 76 2.44 12.26 12.75
C ILE A 76 3.36 12.56 11.57
N CYS A 77 2.82 12.74 10.36
CA CYS A 77 3.62 13.10 9.20
C CYS A 77 4.31 14.45 9.37
N LYS A 78 3.60 15.44 9.90
CA LYS A 78 4.18 16.75 10.19
C LYS A 78 5.30 16.65 11.23
N ARG A 79 5.05 15.99 12.35
CA ARG A 79 6.06 15.77 13.41
C ARG A 79 7.30 15.09 12.85
N SER A 80 7.10 14.02 12.08
CA SER A 80 8.21 13.29 11.43
C SER A 80 8.97 14.16 10.45
N TYR A 81 8.27 14.97 9.64
CA TYR A 81 8.89 15.91 8.71
C TYR A 81 9.76 16.95 9.43
N ASP A 82 9.22 17.57 10.49
CA ASP A 82 9.92 18.58 11.26
C ASP A 82 11.21 18.01 11.89
N ILE A 83 11.16 16.79 12.42
CA ILE A 83 12.35 16.11 12.95
C ILE A 83 13.36 15.82 11.83
N LEU A 84 12.91 15.23 10.74
CA LEU A 84 13.81 14.86 9.63
C LEU A 84 14.52 16.06 9.03
N VAL A 85 13.78 17.14 8.77
CA VAL A 85 14.33 18.33 8.10
C VAL A 85 15.14 19.18 9.08
N ASN A 86 14.58 19.50 10.26
CA ASN A 86 15.16 20.49 11.16
C ASN A 86 16.21 19.90 12.11
N VAL A 87 16.11 18.62 12.48
CA VAL A 87 17.02 17.98 13.44
C VAL A 87 18.05 17.08 12.73
N VAL A 88 17.61 16.29 11.75
CA VAL A 88 18.50 15.37 11.01
C VAL A 88 19.15 16.06 9.80
N ASP A 89 18.59 17.16 9.33
CA ASP A 89 18.96 17.79 8.06
C ASP A 89 18.84 16.78 6.90
N PHE A 90 17.73 16.03 6.88
CA PHE A 90 17.40 15.10 5.82
C PHE A 90 16.85 15.86 4.63
N LYS A 91 17.18 15.44 3.42
CA LYS A 91 16.67 16.10 2.21
C LYS A 91 15.18 15.87 2.06
N PRO A 92 14.32 16.90 1.99
CA PRO A 92 12.87 16.73 1.91
C PRO A 92 12.40 15.87 0.73
N GLN A 93 13.07 15.96 -0.43
CA GLN A 93 12.74 15.15 -1.62
C GLN A 93 13.04 13.66 -1.46
N ASP A 94 13.78 13.28 -0.43
CA ASP A 94 14.10 11.89 -0.11
C ASP A 94 13.17 11.30 0.97
N ILE A 95 12.18 12.10 1.42
CA ILE A 95 11.15 11.70 2.37
C ILE A 95 9.90 11.27 1.61
N VAL A 96 9.43 10.06 1.86
CA VAL A 96 8.19 9.52 1.30
C VAL A 96 7.30 9.08 2.45
N PHE A 97 6.16 9.72 2.65
CA PHE A 97 5.22 9.34 3.70
C PHE A 97 4.34 8.18 3.27
N ASP A 98 4.10 7.25 4.17
CA ASP A 98 3.02 6.28 4.10
C ASP A 98 2.00 6.60 5.21
N PRO A 99 0.90 7.28 4.88
CA PRO A 99 -0.14 7.62 5.86
C PRO A 99 -1.04 6.45 6.23
N ASN A 100 -0.64 5.23 5.95
CA ASN A 100 -1.32 3.94 6.17
C ASN A 100 -2.57 3.75 5.32
N ILE A 101 -2.54 2.74 4.46
CA ILE A 101 -3.72 2.24 3.75
C ILE A 101 -4.30 1.09 4.56
N PHE A 102 -5.53 1.25 5.00
CA PHE A 102 -6.29 0.24 5.74
C PHE A 102 -7.38 -0.39 4.89
N PRO A 103 -7.83 -1.60 5.24
CA PRO A 103 -8.95 -2.25 4.57
C PRO A 103 -10.24 -1.42 4.69
N VAL A 104 -10.99 -1.38 3.60
CA VAL A 104 -12.38 -0.88 3.58
C VAL A 104 -13.35 -2.07 3.39
N ALA A 105 -14.65 -1.82 3.46
CA ALA A 105 -15.70 -2.85 3.34
C ALA A 105 -15.50 -4.02 4.31
N THR A 106 -15.16 -3.71 5.55
CA THR A 106 -14.94 -4.70 6.62
C THR A 106 -16.20 -5.00 7.43
N GLY A 107 -17.29 -4.26 7.20
CA GLY A 107 -18.49 -4.27 8.02
C GLY A 107 -18.39 -3.46 9.33
N ILE A 108 -17.25 -2.80 9.57
CA ILE A 108 -17.03 -1.93 10.74
C ILE A 108 -17.22 -0.47 10.30
N GLU A 109 -18.06 0.28 11.02
CA GLU A 109 -18.47 1.64 10.66
C GLU A 109 -17.28 2.60 10.54
N GLU A 110 -16.37 2.55 11.50
CA GLU A 110 -15.18 3.40 11.55
C GLU A 110 -14.23 3.19 10.36
N HIS A 111 -14.31 2.04 9.69
CA HIS A 111 -13.45 1.71 8.55
C HIS A 111 -13.92 2.29 7.21
N LYS A 112 -15.16 2.79 7.14
CA LYS A 112 -15.75 3.31 5.90
C LYS A 112 -14.95 4.49 5.33
N THR A 113 -14.47 5.37 6.18
CA THR A 113 -13.76 6.60 5.78
C THR A 113 -12.27 6.41 5.52
N TYR A 114 -11.68 5.24 5.77
CA TYR A 114 -10.22 5.03 5.74
C TYR A 114 -9.56 5.42 4.42
N ALA A 115 -10.17 5.11 3.28
CA ALA A 115 -9.65 5.49 1.98
C ALA A 115 -9.79 7.01 1.72
N VAL A 116 -10.93 7.58 2.07
CA VAL A 116 -11.20 9.03 1.94
C VAL A 116 -10.23 9.82 2.81
N ASP A 117 -9.98 9.38 4.04
CA ASP A 117 -9.03 10.01 4.95
C ASP A 117 -7.58 9.88 4.46
N PHE A 118 -7.24 8.77 3.80
CA PHE A 118 -5.95 8.64 3.12
C PHE A 118 -5.80 9.67 1.99
N PHE A 119 -6.82 9.85 1.15
CA PHE A 119 -6.78 10.84 0.07
C PHE A 119 -6.65 12.27 0.59
N LYS A 120 -7.42 12.62 1.62
CA LYS A 120 -7.32 13.92 2.28
C LYS A 120 -5.93 14.16 2.90
N ALA A 121 -5.40 13.15 3.60
CA ALA A 121 -4.06 13.23 4.19
C ALA A 121 -2.98 13.37 3.12
N THR A 122 -3.08 12.62 2.02
CA THR A 122 -2.18 12.72 0.86
C THR A 122 -2.18 14.13 0.28
N ASN A 123 -3.35 14.70 0.05
CA ASN A 123 -3.49 16.07 -0.44
C ASN A 123 -2.87 17.09 0.54
N TRP A 124 -3.16 16.94 1.84
CA TRP A 124 -2.59 17.82 2.86
C TRP A 124 -1.06 17.73 2.91
N ILE A 125 -0.49 16.51 2.91
CA ILE A 125 0.96 16.29 2.93
C ILE A 125 1.64 16.98 1.75
N THR A 126 1.10 16.80 0.55
CA THR A 126 1.69 17.38 -0.67
C THR A 126 1.62 18.90 -0.71
N GLN A 127 0.65 19.51 -0.03
CA GLN A 127 0.50 20.96 0.04
C GLN A 127 1.30 21.60 1.18
N ASN A 128 1.49 20.90 2.30
CA ASN A 128 2.02 21.47 3.53
C ASN A 128 3.43 20.98 3.90
N LEU A 129 3.91 19.87 3.32
CA LEU A 129 5.25 19.32 3.56
C LEU A 129 6.07 19.42 2.25
N PRO A 130 6.76 20.55 2.02
CA PRO A 130 7.43 20.83 0.75
C PRO A 130 8.39 19.72 0.32
N TYR A 131 8.27 19.31 -0.95
CA TYR A 131 9.09 18.28 -1.61
C TYR A 131 8.92 16.83 -1.10
N ALA A 132 8.21 16.60 -0.01
CA ALA A 132 7.89 15.24 0.42
C ALA A 132 6.94 14.57 -0.58
N ASN A 133 7.07 13.25 -0.70
CA ASN A 133 6.20 12.43 -1.54
C ASN A 133 5.30 11.56 -0.66
N VAL A 134 4.30 10.92 -1.28
CA VAL A 134 3.40 9.98 -0.62
C VAL A 134 3.41 8.65 -1.35
N SER A 135 3.43 7.58 -0.57
CA SER A 135 3.33 6.19 -1.01
C SER A 135 2.34 5.41 -0.14
N GLY A 136 2.13 4.14 -0.43
CA GLY A 136 1.37 3.22 0.40
C GLY A 136 1.28 1.83 -0.19
N GLY A 137 1.04 0.85 0.68
CA GLY A 137 0.80 -0.55 0.31
C GLY A 137 -0.63 -0.74 -0.19
N VAL A 138 -0.86 -0.60 -1.49
CA VAL A 138 -2.19 -0.50 -2.10
C VAL A 138 -3.04 -1.75 -1.87
N SER A 139 -2.44 -2.94 -1.85
CA SER A 139 -3.18 -4.19 -1.67
C SER A 139 -3.94 -4.30 -0.33
N ASN A 140 -3.55 -3.48 0.67
CA ASN A 140 -4.22 -3.45 1.97
C ASN A 140 -5.69 -3.00 1.86
N VAL A 141 -6.02 -2.08 0.94
CA VAL A 141 -7.38 -1.55 0.77
C VAL A 141 -8.42 -2.63 0.53
N SER A 142 -8.02 -3.71 -0.16
CA SER A 142 -8.89 -4.81 -0.60
C SER A 142 -8.80 -6.08 0.27
N PHE A 143 -8.25 -5.97 1.47
CA PHE A 143 -8.01 -7.14 2.33
C PHE A 143 -9.28 -7.93 2.67
N SER A 144 -10.42 -7.25 2.77
CA SER A 144 -11.74 -7.84 3.01
C SER A 144 -12.21 -8.77 1.88
N PHE A 145 -11.65 -8.60 0.67
CA PHE A 145 -12.01 -9.39 -0.52
C PHE A 145 -10.93 -10.42 -0.89
N ARG A 146 -10.14 -10.90 0.07
CA ARG A 146 -9.18 -11.99 -0.20
C ARG A 146 -9.89 -13.20 -0.79
N GLY A 147 -9.33 -13.71 -1.92
CA GLY A 147 -9.92 -14.81 -2.68
C GLY A 147 -10.77 -14.37 -3.88
N ASN A 148 -11.13 -13.09 -4.00
CA ASN A 148 -11.81 -12.54 -5.17
C ASN A 148 -10.88 -11.56 -5.91
N ASN A 149 -10.10 -12.07 -6.86
CA ASN A 149 -9.11 -11.26 -7.57
C ASN A 149 -9.75 -10.16 -8.41
N THR A 150 -10.88 -10.43 -9.08
CA THR A 150 -11.57 -9.46 -9.93
C THR A 150 -11.95 -8.20 -9.15
N VAL A 151 -12.58 -8.37 -7.98
CA VAL A 151 -12.94 -7.23 -7.12
C VAL A 151 -11.71 -6.54 -6.57
N ARG A 152 -10.68 -7.28 -6.18
CA ARG A 152 -9.45 -6.72 -5.64
C ARG A 152 -8.67 -5.88 -6.65
N GLU A 153 -8.55 -6.35 -7.88
CA GLU A 153 -7.89 -5.64 -8.98
C GLU A 153 -8.60 -4.31 -9.27
N ALA A 154 -9.92 -4.33 -9.34
CA ALA A 154 -10.73 -3.12 -9.48
C ALA A 154 -10.54 -2.16 -8.29
N MET A 155 -10.56 -2.66 -7.05
CA MET A 155 -10.33 -1.83 -5.85
C MET A 155 -8.93 -1.19 -5.86
N HIS A 156 -7.88 -1.91 -6.27
CA HIS A 156 -6.53 -1.35 -6.37
C HIS A 156 -6.48 -0.23 -7.41
N SER A 157 -7.06 -0.44 -8.56
CA SER A 157 -7.05 0.52 -9.68
C SER A 157 -7.85 1.78 -9.34
N VAL A 158 -9.03 1.63 -8.76
CA VAL A 158 -9.87 2.76 -8.31
C VAL A 158 -9.18 3.54 -7.19
N PHE A 159 -8.61 2.84 -6.20
CA PHE A 159 -7.87 3.49 -5.13
C PHE A 159 -6.69 4.31 -5.67
N LEU A 160 -5.87 3.71 -6.54
CA LEU A 160 -4.72 4.39 -7.15
C LEU A 160 -5.16 5.60 -7.96
N TYR A 161 -6.23 5.50 -8.75
CA TYR A 161 -6.76 6.61 -9.53
C TYR A 161 -7.07 7.83 -8.64
N HIS A 162 -7.79 7.61 -7.53
CA HIS A 162 -8.12 8.69 -6.60
C HIS A 162 -6.92 9.16 -5.77
N ALA A 163 -6.04 8.26 -5.37
CA ALA A 163 -4.83 8.61 -4.62
C ALA A 163 -3.87 9.48 -5.47
N ILE A 164 -3.68 9.14 -6.74
CA ILE A 164 -2.86 9.92 -7.69
C ILE A 164 -3.45 11.31 -7.91
N LYS A 165 -4.77 11.42 -8.07
CA LYS A 165 -5.46 12.72 -8.17
C LYS A 165 -5.25 13.61 -6.93
N ASN A 166 -5.05 12.99 -5.76
CA ASN A 166 -4.76 13.69 -4.51
C ASN A 166 -3.27 13.89 -4.24
N GLY A 167 -2.38 13.53 -5.18
CA GLY A 167 -0.96 13.83 -5.12
C GLY A 167 -0.05 12.66 -4.74
N MET A 168 -0.56 11.44 -4.61
CA MET A 168 0.26 10.22 -4.43
C MET A 168 1.11 10.01 -5.68
N ARG A 169 2.42 9.77 -5.50
CA ARG A 169 3.36 9.61 -6.61
C ARG A 169 4.05 8.26 -6.65
N MET A 170 3.94 7.49 -5.60
CA MET A 170 4.51 6.15 -5.48
C MET A 170 3.45 5.21 -4.93
N GLY A 171 3.52 3.94 -5.30
CA GLY A 171 2.66 2.90 -4.76
C GLY A 171 3.41 1.58 -4.67
N ILE A 172 3.21 0.86 -3.57
CA ILE A 172 3.70 -0.50 -3.42
C ILE A 172 2.56 -1.41 -3.89
N VAL A 173 2.73 -1.99 -5.07
CA VAL A 173 1.69 -2.76 -5.75
C VAL A 173 2.30 -4.00 -6.43
N ASN A 174 1.48 -5.03 -6.64
CA ASN A 174 1.78 -6.03 -7.64
C ASN A 174 1.23 -5.54 -8.99
N PRO A 175 2.07 -5.19 -9.97
CA PRO A 175 1.60 -4.65 -11.25
C PRO A 175 0.74 -5.62 -12.06
N SER A 176 0.85 -6.93 -11.80
CA SER A 176 0.01 -7.95 -12.43
C SER A 176 -1.43 -7.98 -11.88
N LEU A 177 -1.70 -7.28 -10.79
CA LEU A 177 -3.00 -7.18 -10.13
C LEU A 177 -3.59 -5.76 -10.26
N LEU A 178 -3.27 -5.06 -11.34
CA LEU A 178 -3.82 -3.77 -11.68
C LEU A 178 -4.57 -3.87 -13.00
N GLU A 179 -5.78 -3.36 -13.01
CA GLU A 179 -6.60 -3.17 -14.21
C GLU A 179 -6.53 -1.70 -14.63
N ILE A 180 -6.75 -1.42 -15.91
CA ILE A 180 -6.89 -0.04 -16.37
C ILE A 180 -8.24 0.48 -15.87
N TYR A 181 -8.26 1.64 -15.22
CA TYR A 181 -9.46 2.21 -14.61
C TYR A 181 -10.65 2.31 -15.59
N ASP A 182 -10.39 2.72 -16.83
CA ASP A 182 -11.41 2.89 -17.86
C ASP A 182 -11.91 1.55 -18.44
N ASP A 183 -11.19 0.44 -18.22
CA ASP A 183 -11.55 -0.91 -18.68
C ASP A 183 -12.37 -1.68 -17.63
N ILE A 184 -12.48 -1.17 -16.41
CA ILE A 184 -13.29 -1.80 -15.36
C ILE A 184 -14.77 -1.80 -15.78
N PRO A 185 -15.48 -2.94 -15.71
CA PRO A 185 -16.91 -2.98 -15.99
C PRO A 185 -17.68 -1.92 -15.19
N ILE A 186 -18.54 -1.15 -15.88
CA ILE A 186 -19.22 0.03 -15.29
C ILE A 186 -19.93 -0.30 -13.98
N GLU A 187 -20.59 -1.45 -13.91
CA GLU A 187 -21.29 -1.90 -12.69
C GLU A 187 -20.32 -2.13 -11.53
N LEU A 188 -19.21 -2.85 -11.77
CA LEU A 188 -18.17 -3.08 -10.76
C LEU A 188 -17.50 -1.77 -10.34
N LEU A 189 -17.21 -0.89 -11.30
CA LEU A 189 -16.64 0.42 -11.04
C LEU A 189 -17.53 1.23 -10.09
N GLU A 190 -18.85 1.26 -10.32
CA GLU A 190 -19.79 1.97 -9.45
C GLU A 190 -19.75 1.42 -8.02
N TYR A 191 -19.84 0.09 -7.84
CA TYR A 191 -19.82 -0.53 -6.51
C TYR A 191 -18.49 -0.29 -5.78
N VAL A 192 -17.37 -0.37 -6.49
CA VAL A 192 -16.05 -0.13 -5.90
C VAL A 192 -15.85 1.32 -5.54
N GLU A 193 -16.29 2.27 -6.39
CA GLU A 193 -16.22 3.69 -6.07
C GLU A 193 -17.12 4.07 -4.88
N ASP A 194 -18.32 3.47 -4.79
CA ASP A 194 -19.21 3.71 -3.66
C ASP A 194 -18.53 3.34 -2.33
N VAL A 195 -17.79 2.22 -2.32
CA VAL A 195 -17.03 1.77 -1.14
C VAL A 195 -15.79 2.64 -0.88
N ILE A 196 -14.97 2.88 -1.91
CA ILE A 196 -13.69 3.60 -1.77
C ILE A 196 -13.91 5.07 -1.38
N LEU A 197 -15.00 5.67 -1.85
CA LEU A 197 -15.31 7.08 -1.63
C LEU A 197 -16.37 7.30 -0.53
N ASP A 198 -16.83 6.22 0.11
CA ASP A 198 -17.88 6.27 1.15
C ASP A 198 -19.11 7.04 0.68
N ARG A 199 -19.65 6.70 -0.52
CA ARG A 199 -20.75 7.44 -1.14
C ARG A 199 -22.13 7.04 -0.61
N ARG A 200 -22.24 5.83 -0.03
CA ARG A 200 -23.51 5.21 0.37
C ARG A 200 -23.35 4.38 1.63
N GLU A 201 -24.39 4.34 2.44
CA GLU A 201 -24.41 3.52 3.66
C GLU A 201 -24.38 2.00 3.35
N ASP A 202 -25.05 1.57 2.26
CA ASP A 202 -25.16 0.18 1.83
C ASP A 202 -24.06 -0.26 0.83
N ALA A 203 -23.00 0.54 0.66
CA ALA A 203 -21.94 0.29 -0.32
C ALA A 203 -21.24 -1.07 -0.12
N THR A 204 -20.96 -1.42 1.14
CA THR A 204 -20.29 -2.68 1.50
C THR A 204 -21.14 -3.89 1.13
N GLU A 205 -22.42 -3.89 1.49
CA GLU A 205 -23.36 -4.98 1.22
C GLU A 205 -23.52 -5.21 -0.28
N ARG A 206 -23.69 -4.14 -1.05
CA ARG A 206 -23.82 -4.20 -2.51
C ARG A 206 -22.59 -4.81 -3.18
N LEU A 207 -21.38 -4.40 -2.75
CA LEU A 207 -20.14 -4.95 -3.30
C LEU A 207 -19.93 -6.41 -2.90
N LEU A 208 -20.33 -6.81 -1.68
CA LEU A 208 -20.29 -8.21 -1.23
C LEU A 208 -21.23 -9.10 -2.06
N GLU A 209 -22.45 -8.66 -2.29
CA GLU A 209 -23.44 -9.39 -3.11
C GLU A 209 -22.93 -9.57 -4.55
N TYR A 210 -22.35 -8.53 -5.14
CA TYR A 210 -21.71 -8.62 -6.45
C TYR A 210 -20.54 -9.62 -6.45
N ALA A 211 -19.67 -9.57 -5.45
CA ALA A 211 -18.52 -10.45 -5.32
C ALA A 211 -18.89 -11.93 -5.22
N GLU A 212 -19.98 -12.26 -4.51
CA GLU A 212 -20.53 -13.63 -4.42
C GLU A 212 -21.03 -14.12 -5.78
N ASN A 213 -21.72 -13.28 -6.54
CA ASN A 213 -22.24 -13.62 -7.85
C ASN A 213 -21.12 -13.89 -8.86
N VAL A 214 -20.04 -13.10 -8.85
CA VAL A 214 -18.86 -13.29 -9.70
C VAL A 214 -18.14 -14.59 -9.35
N ASN A 215 -17.94 -14.89 -8.06
CA ASN A 215 -17.30 -16.14 -7.64
C ASN A 215 -18.13 -17.37 -8.06
N ASN A 216 -19.45 -17.30 -7.98
CA ASN A 216 -20.34 -18.39 -8.40
C ASN A 216 -20.33 -18.62 -9.92
N SER A 217 -20.08 -17.58 -10.72
CA SER A 217 -19.93 -17.70 -12.18
C SER A 217 -18.58 -18.23 -12.59
N SER A 218 -17.49 -17.81 -11.94
CA SER A 218 -16.14 -18.29 -12.21
C SER A 218 -15.90 -19.73 -11.72
N SER A 219 -16.57 -20.18 -10.66
CA SER A 219 -16.48 -21.57 -10.22
C SER A 219 -17.14 -22.54 -11.19
N LYS A 220 -17.98 -22.08 -12.13
CA LYS A 220 -18.51 -22.91 -13.23
C LYS A 220 -17.54 -23.06 -14.40
N GLU A 221 -16.52 -22.22 -14.50
CA GLU A 221 -15.47 -22.26 -15.53
C GLU A 221 -14.11 -22.69 -14.96
N GLU A 222 -14.02 -23.29 -13.78
CA GLU A 222 -12.78 -23.99 -13.40
C GLU A 222 -12.48 -25.01 -14.52
N LYS A 223 -11.55 -24.63 -15.41
CA LYS A 223 -10.85 -25.58 -16.26
C LYS A 223 -10.35 -26.65 -15.31
N LYS A 224 -10.97 -27.84 -15.31
CA LYS A 224 -10.40 -29.00 -14.63
C LYS A 224 -8.95 -29.03 -15.01
N GLU A 225 -8.08 -28.78 -14.06
CA GLU A 225 -6.65 -28.89 -14.28
C GLU A 225 -6.39 -30.37 -14.58
N GLU A 226 -6.35 -30.74 -15.86
CA GLU A 226 -6.24 -32.11 -16.36
C GLU A 226 -5.14 -32.91 -15.67
N TRP A 227 -4.09 -32.23 -15.18
CA TRP A 227 -3.00 -32.86 -14.46
C TRP A 227 -3.40 -33.46 -13.12
N ARG A 228 -4.48 -32.99 -12.50
CA ARG A 228 -5.00 -33.55 -11.23
C ARG A 228 -5.64 -34.92 -11.40
N ASP A 229 -6.05 -35.23 -12.63
CA ASP A 229 -6.59 -36.54 -13.02
C ASP A 229 -5.51 -37.54 -13.44
N PHE A 230 -4.21 -37.12 -13.51
CA PHE A 230 -3.10 -37.99 -13.81
C PHE A 230 -2.81 -38.95 -12.67
N ASP A 231 -2.04 -40.02 -12.96
CA ASP A 231 -1.49 -40.91 -11.95
C ASP A 231 -0.57 -40.15 -10.98
N LEU A 232 -0.38 -40.71 -9.76
CA LEU A 232 0.34 -40.04 -8.68
C LEU A 232 1.74 -39.57 -9.10
N GLN A 233 2.46 -40.36 -9.89
CA GLN A 233 3.82 -40.03 -10.33
C GLN A 233 3.83 -38.79 -11.23
N LYS A 234 2.90 -38.70 -12.18
CA LYS A 234 2.77 -37.55 -13.07
C LYS A 234 2.31 -36.30 -12.34
N ARG A 235 1.43 -36.44 -11.35
CA ARG A 235 1.00 -35.32 -10.48
C ARG A 235 2.17 -34.74 -9.69
N ILE A 236 3.01 -35.59 -9.08
CA ILE A 236 4.21 -35.16 -8.37
C ILE A 236 5.18 -34.46 -9.32
N THR A 237 5.45 -35.06 -10.49
CA THR A 237 6.32 -34.46 -11.51
C THR A 237 5.81 -33.09 -11.97
N HIS A 238 4.52 -32.97 -12.21
CA HIS A 238 3.92 -31.68 -12.63
C HIS A 238 4.08 -30.60 -11.56
N SER A 239 3.81 -30.92 -10.28
CA SER A 239 3.93 -29.96 -9.18
C SER A 239 5.35 -29.57 -8.80
N LEU A 240 6.36 -30.33 -9.25
CA LEU A 240 7.78 -30.00 -9.04
C LEU A 240 8.40 -29.19 -10.19
N VAL A 241 7.76 -29.17 -11.36
CA VAL A 241 8.31 -28.55 -12.58
C VAL A 241 7.56 -27.26 -12.95
N LYS A 242 6.34 -27.08 -12.48
CA LYS A 242 5.49 -25.89 -12.69
C LYS A 242 5.04 -25.27 -11.37
#